data_9bf9080be377c5d2f7271939ab364679
#
_entry.id   9bf9080be377c5d2f7271939ab364679
#
_cell.length_a   1.000
_cell.length_b   1.000
_cell.length_c   1.000
_cell.angle_alpha   90.00
_cell.angle_beta   90.00
_cell.angle_gamma   90.00
#
_symmetry.space_group_name_H-M   'P 1'
#
loop_
_entity.id
_entity.type
_entity.pdbx_description
1 polymer ?
#
loop_
_entity_poly.entity_id
_entity_poly.type
_entity_poly.pdbx_seq_one_letter_code
_entity_poly.pdbx_strand_id
1 'polypeptide(L)'
;MRRILLSILIACLWSLSALAQSLPAPSYPYGKPQVAYHLFSTWADNYMADAKHGKAIGEGFLFGIGAVSLGGAALTWYEGDAISNNLSGSPMDPSLKQNLTMGLGIGGGALVLAGLIVQSIPIKDYRAIYADVFQERDPEVQEAMAVSVLRYQADRGRERRITSFVVGLVVPLLAGGIQAGVNLAQGNPWGKDMLTTMGNSSWWMAGSIVDLFRKTPEERLYDRYLTTRDALYGTGR
;
A
#
# COMPACT_ATOMS: atom_id res chain seq x y z
N MET A 1 12.97 -17.26 16.17
CA MET A 1 12.56 -16.08 15.41
C MET A 1 11.99 -16.41 14.01
N ARG A 2 12.67 -17.19 13.15
CA ARG A 2 12.20 -17.52 11.79
C ARG A 2 10.81 -18.16 11.72
N ARG A 3 10.45 -19.02 12.66
CA ARG A 3 9.14 -19.70 12.72
C ARG A 3 7.99 -18.78 13.13
N ILE A 4 8.27 -17.80 14.00
CA ILE A 4 7.25 -16.81 14.44
C ILE A 4 6.91 -15.84 13.32
N LEU A 5 7.90 -15.37 12.54
CA LEU A 5 7.68 -14.52 11.38
C LEU A 5 6.86 -15.24 10.30
N LEU A 6 7.13 -16.53 10.05
CA LEU A 6 6.38 -17.32 9.10
C LEU A 6 4.92 -17.51 9.52
N SER A 7 4.67 -17.75 10.81
CA SER A 7 3.31 -17.91 11.36
C SER A 7 2.51 -16.61 11.28
N ILE A 8 3.13 -15.46 11.53
CA ILE A 8 2.49 -14.14 11.38
C ILE A 8 2.17 -13.87 9.90
N LEU A 9 3.09 -14.20 9.00
CA LEU A 9 2.87 -14.02 7.56
C LEU A 9 1.71 -14.90 7.04
N ILE A 10 1.62 -16.14 7.50
CA ILE A 10 0.54 -17.07 7.15
C ILE A 10 -0.80 -16.60 7.76
N ALA A 11 -0.82 -16.12 9.00
CA ALA A 11 -2.02 -15.58 9.63
C ALA A 11 -2.53 -14.32 8.91
N CYS A 12 -1.63 -13.42 8.46
CA CYS A 12 -2.00 -12.26 7.64
C CYS A 12 -2.54 -12.65 6.26
N LEU A 13 -2.02 -13.71 5.64
CA LEU A 13 -2.53 -14.22 4.36
C LEU A 13 -3.91 -14.88 4.49
N TRP A 14 -4.18 -15.55 5.62
CA TRP A 14 -5.48 -16.17 5.88
C TRP A 14 -6.58 -15.17 6.23
N SER A 15 -6.26 -14.09 6.94
CA SER A 15 -7.23 -13.03 7.23
C SER A 15 -7.68 -12.25 5.98
N LEU A 16 -6.85 -12.20 4.92
CA LEU A 16 -7.21 -11.61 3.64
C LEU A 16 -8.16 -12.49 2.80
N SER A 17 -8.20 -13.79 3.02
CA SER A 17 -9.10 -14.69 2.29
C SER A 17 -10.51 -14.80 2.91
N ALA A 18 -10.69 -14.46 4.18
CA ALA A 18 -11.99 -14.50 4.86
C ALA A 18 -12.94 -13.35 4.46
N LEU A 19 -12.44 -12.32 3.78
CA LEU A 19 -13.23 -11.17 3.30
C LEU A 19 -13.92 -11.38 1.95
N ALA A 20 -13.85 -12.58 1.37
CA ALA A 20 -14.69 -12.94 0.23
C ALA A 20 -16.09 -13.35 0.73
N GLN A 21 -16.79 -12.43 1.41
CA GLN A 21 -18.21 -12.61 1.70
C GLN A 21 -18.94 -12.69 0.37
N SER A 22 -19.62 -13.80 0.15
CA SER A 22 -20.59 -13.94 -0.95
C SER A 22 -21.63 -12.84 -0.78
N LEU A 23 -21.60 -11.86 -1.69
CA LEU A 23 -22.67 -10.87 -1.75
C LEU A 23 -24.00 -11.60 -1.95
N PRO A 24 -25.05 -11.27 -1.19
CA PRO A 24 -26.35 -11.87 -1.40
C PRO A 24 -26.78 -11.66 -2.86
N ALA A 25 -27.35 -12.69 -3.47
CA ALA A 25 -27.88 -12.59 -4.81
C ALA A 25 -28.93 -11.46 -4.84
N PRO A 26 -28.80 -10.47 -5.72
CA PRO A 26 -29.74 -9.37 -5.77
C PRO A 26 -31.12 -9.91 -6.19
N SER A 27 -32.14 -9.62 -5.40
CA SER A 27 -33.53 -9.86 -5.76
C SER A 27 -34.00 -8.72 -6.66
N TYR A 28 -34.19 -9.00 -7.93
CA TYR A 28 -34.70 -8.03 -8.91
C TYR A 28 -36.20 -8.15 -9.04
N PRO A 29 -37.02 -7.22 -8.55
CA PRO A 29 -38.47 -7.36 -8.63
C PRO A 29 -39.05 -7.12 -10.04
N TYR A 30 -38.48 -6.27 -10.87
CA TYR A 30 -38.97 -5.97 -12.22
C TYR A 30 -37.85 -5.37 -13.11
N GLY A 31 -37.57 -5.98 -14.27
CA GLY A 31 -36.69 -5.45 -15.29
C GLY A 31 -35.38 -6.21 -15.46
N LYS A 32 -34.51 -5.70 -16.34
CA LYS A 32 -33.19 -6.24 -16.53
C LYS A 32 -32.36 -6.02 -15.27
N PRO A 33 -31.55 -7.00 -14.83
CA PRO A 33 -30.77 -6.86 -13.61
C PRO A 33 -29.76 -5.72 -13.72
N GLN A 34 -29.79 -4.79 -12.76
CA GLN A 34 -28.85 -3.67 -12.64
C GLN A 34 -27.55 -4.13 -11.96
N VAL A 35 -26.81 -4.99 -12.63
CA VAL A 35 -25.63 -5.64 -12.07
C VAL A 35 -24.51 -4.63 -11.79
N ALA A 36 -24.24 -3.74 -12.75
CA ALA A 36 -23.17 -2.74 -12.61
C ALA A 36 -23.50 -1.73 -11.51
N TYR A 37 -24.71 -1.22 -11.48
CA TYR A 37 -25.14 -0.28 -10.45
C TYR A 37 -25.05 -0.87 -9.05
N HIS A 38 -25.53 -2.10 -8.87
CA HIS A 38 -25.48 -2.77 -7.57
C HIS A 38 -24.03 -3.02 -7.10
N LEU A 39 -23.18 -3.51 -7.99
CA LEU A 39 -21.76 -3.71 -7.68
C LEU A 39 -21.06 -2.39 -7.37
N PHE A 40 -21.34 -1.35 -8.16
CA PHE A 40 -20.73 -0.04 -7.96
C PHE A 40 -21.20 0.60 -6.65
N SER A 41 -22.51 0.59 -6.35
CA SER A 41 -23.06 1.18 -5.13
C SER A 41 -22.50 0.50 -3.87
N THR A 42 -22.50 -0.84 -3.86
CA THR A 42 -21.93 -1.61 -2.74
C THR A 42 -20.43 -1.33 -2.56
N TRP A 43 -19.69 -1.26 -3.68
CA TRP A 43 -18.28 -0.93 -3.62
C TRP A 43 -18.02 0.49 -3.11
N ALA A 44 -18.80 1.48 -3.58
CA ALA A 44 -18.65 2.86 -3.14
C ALA A 44 -18.91 3.03 -1.63
N ASP A 45 -19.89 2.30 -1.08
CA ASP A 45 -20.18 2.31 0.35
C ASP A 45 -19.05 1.68 1.17
N ASN A 46 -18.60 0.50 0.77
CA ASN A 46 -17.53 -0.21 1.44
C ASN A 46 -16.19 0.51 1.31
N TYR A 47 -15.91 1.12 0.16
CA TYR A 47 -14.67 1.85 -0.06
C TYR A 47 -14.44 2.95 0.97
N MET A 48 -15.46 3.72 1.30
CA MET A 48 -15.35 4.79 2.28
C MET A 48 -14.98 4.25 3.67
N ALA A 49 -15.60 3.15 4.07
CA ALA A 49 -15.33 2.51 5.36
C ALA A 49 -13.91 1.91 5.39
N ASP A 50 -13.54 1.15 4.35
CA ASP A 50 -12.24 0.52 4.23
C ASP A 50 -11.11 1.54 4.11
N ALA A 51 -11.31 2.64 3.35
CA ALA A 51 -10.34 3.70 3.20
C ALA A 51 -10.10 4.46 4.51
N LYS A 52 -11.14 4.73 5.31
CA LYS A 52 -11.00 5.33 6.64
C LYS A 52 -10.21 4.42 7.58
N HIS A 53 -10.55 3.13 7.60
CA HIS A 53 -9.87 2.15 8.44
C HIS A 53 -8.40 1.97 8.01
N GLY A 54 -8.14 1.79 6.72
CA GLY A 54 -6.79 1.67 6.17
C GLY A 54 -5.93 2.90 6.42
N LYS A 55 -6.52 4.10 6.30
CA LYS A 55 -5.86 5.37 6.61
C LYS A 55 -5.46 5.43 8.09
N ALA A 56 -6.39 5.12 9.01
CA ALA A 56 -6.12 5.15 10.44
C ALA A 56 -5.02 4.15 10.85
N ILE A 57 -5.01 2.94 10.26
CA ILE A 57 -3.93 1.95 10.49
C ILE A 57 -2.60 2.47 9.94
N GLY A 58 -2.59 3.00 8.71
CA GLY A 58 -1.38 3.54 8.09
C GLY A 58 -0.78 4.70 8.88
N GLU A 59 -1.60 5.64 9.33
CA GLU A 59 -1.20 6.75 10.19
C GLU A 59 -0.65 6.24 11.52
N GLY A 60 -1.36 5.34 12.19
CA GLY A 60 -0.93 4.74 13.46
C GLY A 60 0.41 4.03 13.34
N PHE A 61 0.64 3.30 12.24
CA PHE A 61 1.90 2.63 11.96
C PHE A 61 3.06 3.63 11.74
N LEU A 62 2.84 4.65 10.90
CA LEU A 62 3.87 5.66 10.60
C LEU A 62 4.25 6.48 11.84
N PHE A 63 3.27 6.95 12.60
CA PHE A 63 3.50 7.69 13.84
C PHE A 63 4.11 6.79 14.92
N GLY A 64 3.62 5.55 15.07
CA GLY A 64 4.12 4.59 16.05
C GLY A 64 5.59 4.25 15.83
N ILE A 65 5.98 3.84 14.62
CA ILE A 65 7.38 3.55 14.29
C ILE A 65 8.23 4.81 14.34
N GLY A 66 7.71 5.95 13.85
CA GLY A 66 8.39 7.22 13.91
C GLY A 66 8.73 7.64 15.35
N ALA A 67 7.75 7.53 16.25
CA ALA A 67 7.95 7.85 17.67
C ALA A 67 8.94 6.89 18.37
N VAL A 68 8.86 5.58 18.09
CA VAL A 68 9.82 4.59 18.61
C VAL A 68 11.22 4.88 18.10
N SER A 69 11.38 5.23 16.82
CA SER A 69 12.68 5.57 16.23
C SER A 69 13.26 6.84 16.86
N LEU A 70 12.45 7.89 17.03
CA LEU A 70 12.89 9.14 17.69
C LEU A 70 13.24 8.90 19.16
N GLY A 71 12.44 8.13 19.88
CA GLY A 71 12.73 7.70 21.25
C GLY A 71 14.03 6.88 21.33
N GLY A 72 14.25 5.97 20.38
CA GLY A 72 15.48 5.21 20.24
C GLY A 72 16.71 6.11 19.97
N ALA A 73 16.56 7.14 19.13
CA ALA A 73 17.60 8.13 18.90
C ALA A 73 17.97 8.88 20.19
N ALA A 74 16.97 9.35 20.94
CA ALA A 74 17.16 10.03 22.21
C ALA A 74 17.84 9.11 23.25
N LEU A 75 17.36 7.89 23.41
CA LEU A 75 17.97 6.91 24.31
C LEU A 75 19.42 6.59 23.92
N THR A 76 19.71 6.42 22.63
CA THR A 76 21.09 6.17 22.16
C THR A 76 21.98 7.36 22.47
N TRP A 77 21.47 8.59 22.31
CA TRP A 77 22.23 9.80 22.59
C TRP A 77 22.54 9.97 24.08
N TYR A 78 21.55 9.81 24.96
CA TYR A 78 21.70 10.06 26.40
C TYR A 78 22.24 8.84 27.16
N GLU A 79 21.75 7.64 26.86
CA GLU A 79 22.03 6.43 27.65
C GLU A 79 22.86 5.38 26.89
N GLY A 80 23.28 5.65 25.64
CA GLY A 80 23.93 4.66 24.79
C GLY A 80 25.18 4.05 25.42
N ASP A 81 25.97 4.86 26.15
CA ASP A 81 27.18 4.39 26.85
C ASP A 81 26.86 3.50 28.04
N ALA A 82 25.81 3.84 28.81
CA ALA A 82 25.34 3.01 29.93
C ALA A 82 24.77 1.67 29.45
N ILE A 83 23.98 1.71 28.38
CA ILE A 83 23.42 0.49 27.76
C ILE A 83 24.52 -0.40 27.22
N SER A 84 25.50 0.16 26.51
CA SER A 84 26.65 -0.58 25.97
C SER A 84 27.50 -1.19 27.05
N ASN A 85 27.81 -0.42 28.10
CA ASN A 85 28.58 -0.90 29.25
C ASN A 85 27.89 -2.09 29.94
N ASN A 86 26.56 -2.04 30.09
CA ASN A 86 25.79 -3.13 30.69
C ASN A 86 25.74 -4.41 29.83
N LEU A 87 25.78 -4.26 28.50
CA LEU A 87 25.69 -5.39 27.59
C LEU A 87 27.05 -5.98 27.19
N SER A 88 28.04 -5.14 26.97
CA SER A 88 29.36 -5.54 26.44
C SER A 88 30.55 -5.22 27.34
N GLY A 89 30.32 -4.58 28.49
CA GLY A 89 31.36 -4.20 29.42
C GLY A 89 32.23 -3.03 28.94
N SER A 90 31.85 -2.33 27.86
CA SER A 90 32.58 -1.18 27.32
C SER A 90 31.61 -0.10 26.82
N PRO A 91 32.01 1.17 26.86
CA PRO A 91 31.20 2.26 26.30
C PRO A 91 31.01 2.09 24.80
N MET A 92 29.91 2.65 24.28
CA MET A 92 29.60 2.61 22.87
C MET A 92 30.61 3.40 22.06
N ASP A 93 31.06 2.85 20.93
CA ASP A 93 31.92 3.58 20.00
C ASP A 93 31.24 4.91 19.60
N PRO A 94 31.96 6.06 19.72
CA PRO A 94 31.38 7.37 19.43
C PRO A 94 30.83 7.49 18.02
N SER A 95 31.47 6.87 17.02
CA SER A 95 31.02 6.88 15.65
C SER A 95 29.73 6.05 15.45
N LEU A 96 29.63 4.90 16.12
CA LEU A 96 28.44 4.07 16.14
C LEU A 96 27.28 4.80 16.85
N LYS A 97 27.51 5.42 17.98
CA LYS A 97 26.55 6.23 18.74
C LYS A 97 25.97 7.35 17.87
N GLN A 98 26.85 8.10 17.21
CA GLN A 98 26.44 9.18 16.32
C GLN A 98 25.61 8.67 15.13
N ASN A 99 26.08 7.61 14.46
CA ASN A 99 25.42 7.06 13.29
C ASN A 99 24.03 6.48 13.63
N LEU A 100 23.91 5.77 14.76
CA LEU A 100 22.64 5.25 15.23
C LEU A 100 21.67 6.38 15.60
N THR A 101 22.14 7.38 16.34
CA THR A 101 21.32 8.54 16.71
C THR A 101 20.82 9.29 15.48
N MET A 102 21.72 9.57 14.53
CA MET A 102 21.35 10.24 13.28
C MET A 102 20.40 9.39 12.44
N GLY A 103 20.69 8.11 12.26
CA GLY A 103 19.87 7.19 11.47
C GLY A 103 18.46 7.06 12.03
N LEU A 104 18.33 6.84 13.33
CA LEU A 104 17.05 6.75 14.02
C LEU A 104 16.31 8.10 14.06
N GLY A 105 17.03 9.20 14.27
CA GLY A 105 16.46 10.55 14.32
C GLY A 105 15.90 10.98 12.95
N ILE A 106 16.71 10.88 11.90
CA ILE A 106 16.30 11.23 10.54
C ILE A 106 15.19 10.28 10.05
N GLY A 107 15.36 8.96 10.24
CA GLY A 107 14.38 7.97 9.84
C GLY A 107 13.05 8.14 10.58
N GLY A 108 13.08 8.35 11.89
CA GLY A 108 11.90 8.61 12.70
C GLY A 108 11.19 9.90 12.31
N GLY A 109 11.94 10.98 12.08
CA GLY A 109 11.42 12.25 11.60
C GLY A 109 10.76 12.13 10.24
N ALA A 110 11.37 11.40 9.30
CA ALA A 110 10.81 11.15 7.99
C ALA A 110 9.49 10.35 8.04
N LEU A 111 9.39 9.35 8.94
CA LEU A 111 8.16 8.59 9.15
C LEU A 111 7.03 9.44 9.74
N VAL A 112 7.34 10.29 10.71
CA VAL A 112 6.34 11.23 11.27
C VAL A 112 5.84 12.20 10.19
N LEU A 113 6.75 12.77 9.38
CA LEU A 113 6.37 13.63 8.26
C LEU A 113 5.51 12.88 7.23
N ALA A 114 5.86 11.63 6.89
CA ALA A 114 5.04 10.79 6.02
C ALA A 114 3.64 10.56 6.62
N GLY A 115 3.53 10.32 7.92
CA GLY A 115 2.25 10.22 8.63
C GLY A 115 1.39 11.48 8.51
N LEU A 116 2.00 12.66 8.69
CA LEU A 116 1.31 13.96 8.51
C LEU A 116 0.84 14.16 7.06
N ILE A 117 1.65 13.77 6.07
CA ILE A 117 1.25 13.83 4.67
C ILE A 117 0.05 12.90 4.41
N VAL A 118 0.10 11.64 4.88
CA VAL A 118 -1.01 10.69 4.74
C VAL A 118 -2.27 11.23 5.41
N GLN A 119 -2.13 11.84 6.59
CA GLN A 119 -3.25 12.47 7.31
C GLN A 119 -3.91 13.59 6.49
N SER A 120 -3.14 14.37 5.75
CA SER A 120 -3.65 15.48 4.95
C SER A 120 -4.33 15.04 3.66
N ILE A 121 -4.16 13.79 3.20
CA ILE A 121 -4.79 13.29 1.98
C ILE A 121 -6.28 13.04 2.21
N PRO A 122 -7.19 13.72 1.49
CA PRO A 122 -8.62 13.50 1.65
C PRO A 122 -9.03 12.11 1.12
N ILE A 123 -9.91 11.45 1.84
CA ILE A 123 -10.55 10.23 1.37
C ILE A 123 -11.59 10.60 0.32
N LYS A 124 -11.56 9.95 -0.85
CA LYS A 124 -12.52 10.21 -1.91
C LYS A 124 -13.89 9.65 -1.56
N ASP A 125 -14.90 10.50 -1.57
CA ASP A 125 -16.30 10.10 -1.49
C ASP A 125 -16.82 9.83 -2.90
N TYR A 126 -16.85 8.54 -3.28
CA TYR A 126 -17.32 8.14 -4.60
C TYR A 126 -18.83 8.36 -4.79
N ARG A 127 -19.63 8.39 -3.72
CA ARG A 127 -21.04 8.76 -3.83
C ARG A 127 -21.23 10.22 -4.21
N ALA A 128 -20.42 11.11 -3.63
CA ALA A 128 -20.46 12.53 -3.98
C ALA A 128 -19.88 12.79 -5.39
N ILE A 129 -18.79 12.08 -5.74
CA ILE A 129 -18.13 12.25 -7.06
C ILE A 129 -19.04 11.77 -8.21
N TYR A 130 -19.82 10.72 -8.00
CA TYR A 130 -20.71 10.11 -8.99
C TYR A 130 -22.17 10.26 -8.61
N ALA A 131 -22.54 11.41 -8.01
CA ALA A 131 -23.91 11.68 -7.58
C ALA A 131 -24.91 11.49 -8.70
N ASP A 132 -24.57 11.84 -9.93
CA ASP A 132 -25.43 11.68 -11.12
C ASP A 132 -25.87 10.22 -11.33
N VAL A 133 -24.99 9.24 -11.09
CA VAL A 133 -25.32 7.81 -11.19
C VAL A 133 -26.32 7.41 -10.12
N PHE A 134 -26.18 7.95 -8.91
CA PHE A 134 -27.07 7.61 -7.78
C PHE A 134 -28.44 8.32 -7.85
N GLN A 135 -28.50 9.47 -8.54
CA GLN A 135 -29.72 10.27 -8.69
C GLN A 135 -30.51 9.94 -9.93
N GLU A 136 -29.92 9.19 -10.88
CA GLU A 136 -30.60 8.78 -12.10
C GLU A 136 -31.81 7.87 -11.77
N ARG A 137 -32.95 8.19 -12.37
CA ARG A 137 -34.22 7.49 -12.13
C ARG A 137 -34.52 6.40 -13.16
N ASP A 138 -33.96 6.54 -14.36
CA ASP A 138 -34.11 5.53 -15.40
C ASP A 138 -33.13 4.37 -15.14
N PRO A 139 -33.62 3.16 -14.85
CA PRO A 139 -32.78 2.02 -14.53
C PRO A 139 -31.81 1.63 -15.66
N GLU A 140 -32.19 1.82 -16.93
CA GLU A 140 -31.31 1.48 -18.06
C GLU A 140 -30.17 2.49 -18.21
N VAL A 141 -30.48 3.77 -18.04
CA VAL A 141 -29.49 4.85 -18.06
C VAL A 141 -28.55 4.73 -16.87
N GLN A 142 -29.09 4.47 -15.69
CA GLN A 142 -28.32 4.27 -14.46
C GLN A 142 -27.33 3.10 -14.59
N GLU A 143 -27.77 1.97 -15.14
CA GLU A 143 -26.90 0.81 -15.39
C GLU A 143 -25.79 1.16 -16.39
N ALA A 144 -26.13 1.82 -17.50
CA ALA A 144 -25.13 2.23 -18.50
C ALA A 144 -24.08 3.20 -17.93
N MET A 145 -24.51 4.16 -17.10
CA MET A 145 -23.61 5.06 -16.39
C MET A 145 -22.71 4.29 -15.40
N ALA A 146 -23.27 3.38 -14.62
CA ALA A 146 -22.50 2.55 -13.69
C ALA A 146 -21.46 1.68 -14.42
N VAL A 147 -21.79 1.08 -15.56
CA VAL A 147 -20.82 0.34 -16.41
C VAL A 147 -19.66 1.23 -16.84
N SER A 148 -19.97 2.45 -17.30
CA SER A 148 -18.93 3.39 -17.74
C SER A 148 -17.98 3.78 -16.61
N VAL A 149 -18.52 3.99 -15.40
CA VAL A 149 -17.73 4.30 -14.20
C VAL A 149 -16.86 3.12 -13.78
N LEU A 150 -17.42 1.91 -13.73
CA LEU A 150 -16.66 0.69 -13.39
C LEU A 150 -15.48 0.49 -14.35
N ARG A 151 -15.73 0.64 -15.66
CA ARG A 151 -14.68 0.54 -16.68
C ARG A 151 -13.59 1.61 -16.48
N TYR A 152 -14.00 2.86 -16.31
CA TYR A 152 -13.06 3.97 -16.08
C TYR A 152 -12.22 3.75 -14.83
N GLN A 153 -12.81 3.26 -13.73
CA GLN A 153 -12.07 2.96 -12.51
C GLN A 153 -11.10 1.78 -12.69
N ALA A 154 -11.49 0.76 -13.44
CA ALA A 154 -10.61 -0.37 -13.77
C ALA A 154 -9.41 0.06 -14.61
N ASP A 155 -9.63 0.90 -15.64
CA ASP A 155 -8.57 1.44 -16.49
C ASP A 155 -7.61 2.31 -15.65
N ARG A 156 -8.13 3.15 -14.77
CA ARG A 156 -7.34 3.94 -13.82
C ARG A 156 -6.57 3.07 -12.83
N GLY A 157 -7.17 2.00 -12.35
CA GLY A 157 -6.50 1.01 -11.48
C GLY A 157 -5.29 0.39 -12.19
N ARG A 158 -5.48 0.01 -13.45
CA ARG A 158 -4.41 -0.54 -14.29
C ARG A 158 -3.27 0.46 -14.52
N GLU A 159 -3.59 1.71 -14.85
CA GLU A 159 -2.59 2.77 -15.02
C GLU A 159 -1.77 2.99 -13.74
N ARG A 160 -2.44 3.07 -12.58
CA ARG A 160 -1.76 3.21 -11.28
C ARG A 160 -0.81 2.06 -11.00
N ARG A 161 -1.24 0.83 -11.29
CA ARG A 161 -0.43 -0.37 -11.10
C ARG A 161 0.84 -0.32 -11.96
N ILE A 162 0.71 0.06 -13.24
CA ILE A 162 1.85 0.22 -14.15
C ILE A 162 2.77 1.35 -13.66
N THR A 163 2.19 2.49 -13.28
CA THR A 163 2.97 3.63 -12.76
C THR A 163 3.71 3.25 -11.48
N SER A 164 3.05 2.57 -10.53
CA SER A 164 3.68 2.11 -9.29
C SER A 164 4.83 1.13 -9.57
N PHE A 165 4.66 0.24 -10.55
CA PHE A 165 5.72 -0.67 -10.99
C PHE A 165 6.91 0.11 -11.56
N VAL A 166 6.67 1.05 -12.47
CA VAL A 166 7.74 1.87 -13.06
C VAL A 166 8.48 2.67 -11.99
N VAL A 167 7.75 3.34 -11.08
CA VAL A 167 8.34 4.08 -9.97
C VAL A 167 9.13 3.16 -9.03
N GLY A 168 8.56 2.00 -8.69
CA GLY A 168 9.20 0.99 -7.84
C GLY A 168 10.46 0.37 -8.44
N LEU A 169 10.64 0.43 -9.76
CA LEU A 169 11.90 0.05 -10.42
C LEU A 169 12.88 1.21 -10.54
N VAL A 170 12.40 2.35 -11.01
CA VAL A 170 13.25 3.50 -11.36
C VAL A 170 13.87 4.12 -10.11
N VAL A 171 13.10 4.30 -9.03
CA VAL A 171 13.61 4.95 -7.80
C VAL A 171 14.75 4.16 -7.16
N PRO A 172 14.63 2.84 -6.93
CA PRO A 172 15.76 2.05 -6.41
C PRO A 172 16.98 2.02 -7.32
N LEU A 173 16.78 1.96 -8.65
CA LEU A 173 17.88 1.98 -9.61
C LEU A 173 18.62 3.31 -9.59
N LEU A 174 17.90 4.42 -9.51
CA LEU A 174 18.52 5.75 -9.38
C LEU A 174 19.28 5.88 -8.06
N ALA A 175 18.66 5.47 -6.95
CA ALA A 175 19.29 5.51 -5.63
C ALA A 175 20.57 4.64 -5.60
N GLY A 176 20.50 3.42 -6.15
CA GLY A 176 21.66 2.54 -6.28
C GLY A 176 22.76 3.12 -7.17
N GLY A 177 22.37 3.75 -8.28
CA GLY A 177 23.31 4.42 -9.21
C GLY A 177 24.02 5.62 -8.56
N ILE A 178 23.29 6.44 -7.82
CA ILE A 178 23.86 7.57 -7.06
C ILE A 178 24.85 7.05 -6.01
N GLN A 179 24.46 6.03 -5.24
CA GLN A 179 25.33 5.43 -4.23
C GLN A 179 26.59 4.83 -4.84
N ALA A 180 26.45 4.13 -5.97
CA ALA A 180 27.60 3.59 -6.71
C ALA A 180 28.55 4.70 -7.19
N GLY A 181 28.00 5.81 -7.69
CA GLY A 181 28.78 6.98 -8.09
C GLY A 181 29.54 7.61 -6.94
N VAL A 182 28.91 7.75 -5.76
CA VAL A 182 29.57 8.27 -4.54
C VAL A 182 30.70 7.33 -4.10
N ASN A 183 30.47 6.01 -4.08
CA ASN A 183 31.49 5.03 -3.68
C ASN A 183 32.68 5.02 -4.65
N LEU A 184 32.44 5.14 -5.95
CA LEU A 184 33.50 5.27 -6.97
C LEU A 184 34.32 6.55 -6.75
N ALA A 185 33.67 7.66 -6.47
CA ALA A 185 34.35 8.93 -6.19
C ALA A 185 35.23 8.88 -4.92
N GLN A 186 34.85 8.04 -3.95
CA GLN A 186 35.61 7.79 -2.71
C GLN A 186 36.69 6.70 -2.86
N GLY A 187 36.88 6.14 -4.05
CA GLY A 187 37.86 5.07 -4.31
C GLY A 187 37.49 3.70 -3.73
N ASN A 188 36.20 3.49 -3.35
CA ASN A 188 35.72 2.24 -2.78
C ASN A 188 34.56 1.64 -3.62
N PRO A 189 34.84 1.11 -4.81
CA PRO A 189 33.82 0.69 -5.78
C PRO A 189 32.93 -0.47 -5.33
N TRP A 190 33.36 -1.26 -4.34
CA TRP A 190 32.67 -2.48 -3.89
C TRP A 190 32.48 -2.52 -2.37
N GLY A 191 32.28 -1.38 -1.75
CA GLY A 191 32.05 -1.31 -0.30
C GLY A 191 30.84 -2.13 0.15
N LYS A 192 30.87 -2.61 1.40
CA LYS A 192 29.74 -3.34 2.03
C LYS A 192 28.42 -2.57 1.93
N ASP A 193 28.49 -1.25 1.94
CA ASP A 193 27.34 -0.35 1.87
C ASP A 193 26.62 -0.44 0.53
N MET A 194 27.33 -0.66 -0.57
CA MET A 194 26.74 -0.87 -1.89
C MET A 194 25.94 -2.17 -1.93
N LEU A 195 26.46 -3.28 -1.40
CA LEU A 195 25.76 -4.55 -1.31
C LEU A 195 24.52 -4.47 -0.43
N THR A 196 24.59 -3.73 0.67
CA THR A 196 23.45 -3.50 1.57
C THR A 196 22.36 -2.67 0.88
N THR A 197 22.76 -1.61 0.17
CA THR A 197 21.83 -0.74 -0.57
C THR A 197 21.18 -1.50 -1.73
N MET A 198 21.96 -2.30 -2.47
CA MET A 198 21.40 -3.16 -3.53
C MET A 198 20.48 -4.24 -2.96
N GLY A 199 20.81 -4.85 -1.83
CA GLY A 199 19.97 -5.84 -1.16
C GLY A 199 18.63 -5.25 -0.73
N ASN A 200 18.64 -4.07 -0.11
CA ASN A 200 17.42 -3.36 0.26
C ASN A 200 16.59 -2.93 -0.96
N SER A 201 17.26 -2.43 -2.01
CA SER A 201 16.60 -2.03 -3.27
C SER A 201 15.97 -3.22 -3.99
N SER A 202 16.61 -4.39 -3.96
CA SER A 202 16.08 -5.62 -4.57
C SER A 202 14.77 -6.07 -3.95
N TRP A 203 14.58 -5.87 -2.63
CA TRP A 203 13.34 -6.18 -1.95
C TRP A 203 12.18 -5.30 -2.42
N TRP A 204 12.42 -4.00 -2.58
CA TRP A 204 11.44 -3.07 -3.14
C TRP A 204 11.07 -3.40 -4.59
N MET A 205 12.07 -3.77 -5.40
CA MET A 205 11.86 -4.20 -6.78
C MET A 205 11.01 -5.48 -6.85
N ALA A 206 11.29 -6.47 -5.98
CA ALA A 206 10.51 -7.69 -5.92
C ALA A 206 9.03 -7.42 -5.56
N GLY A 207 8.77 -6.53 -4.59
CA GLY A 207 7.42 -6.08 -4.24
C GLY A 207 6.70 -5.44 -5.43
N SER A 208 7.36 -4.54 -6.14
CA SER A 208 6.80 -3.87 -7.33
C SER A 208 6.48 -4.84 -8.47
N ILE A 209 7.29 -5.89 -8.66
CA ILE A 209 7.02 -6.95 -9.64
C ILE A 209 5.76 -7.73 -9.24
N VAL A 210 5.62 -8.11 -7.98
CA VAL A 210 4.42 -8.79 -7.49
C VAL A 210 3.18 -7.94 -7.70
N ASP A 211 3.25 -6.64 -7.40
CA ASP A 211 2.15 -5.71 -7.58
C ASP A 211 1.75 -5.54 -9.04
N LEU A 212 2.69 -5.68 -10.00
CA LEU A 212 2.38 -5.65 -11.43
C LEU A 212 1.42 -6.77 -11.85
N PHE A 213 1.56 -7.96 -11.26
CA PHE A 213 0.71 -9.12 -11.58
C PHE A 213 -0.58 -9.17 -10.77
N ARG A 214 -0.69 -8.38 -9.71
CA ARG A 214 -1.85 -8.37 -8.82
C ARG A 214 -2.86 -7.32 -9.28
N LYS A 215 -4.02 -7.80 -9.78
CA LYS A 215 -5.13 -6.90 -10.17
C LYS A 215 -5.56 -6.01 -9.00
N THR A 216 -5.80 -4.74 -9.29
CA THR A 216 -6.34 -3.79 -8.31
C THR A 216 -7.76 -4.17 -7.89
N PRO A 217 -8.27 -3.66 -6.75
CA PRO A 217 -9.66 -3.87 -6.36
C PRO A 217 -10.66 -3.42 -7.43
N GLU A 218 -10.38 -2.33 -8.12
CA GLU A 218 -11.21 -1.77 -9.18
C GLU A 218 -11.22 -2.68 -10.43
N GLU A 219 -10.06 -3.21 -10.83
CA GLU A 219 -9.96 -4.20 -11.92
C GLU A 219 -10.75 -5.47 -11.58
N ARG A 220 -10.63 -5.96 -10.35
CA ARG A 220 -11.39 -7.14 -9.89
C ARG A 220 -12.90 -6.91 -9.84
N LEU A 221 -13.31 -5.69 -9.49
CA LEU A 221 -14.72 -5.32 -9.48
C LEU A 221 -15.32 -5.34 -10.89
N TYR A 222 -14.60 -4.79 -11.86
CA TYR A 222 -15.02 -4.81 -13.26
C TYR A 222 -15.02 -6.22 -13.85
N ASP A 223 -14.03 -7.04 -13.55
CA ASP A 223 -14.02 -8.47 -13.94
C ASP A 223 -15.23 -9.21 -13.36
N ARG A 224 -15.56 -8.95 -12.09
CA ARG A 224 -16.76 -9.53 -11.46
C ARG A 224 -18.03 -9.11 -12.19
N TYR A 225 -18.15 -7.84 -12.58
CA TYR A 225 -19.24 -7.38 -13.40
C TYR A 225 -19.35 -8.17 -14.71
N LEU A 226 -18.25 -8.29 -15.46
CA LEU A 226 -18.21 -9.02 -16.72
C LEU A 226 -18.65 -10.49 -16.55
N THR A 227 -18.10 -11.16 -15.54
CA THR A 227 -18.44 -12.57 -15.24
C THR A 227 -19.91 -12.73 -14.88
N THR A 228 -20.46 -11.84 -14.05
CA THR A 228 -21.87 -11.90 -13.64
C THR A 228 -22.78 -11.59 -14.81
N ARG A 229 -22.47 -10.60 -15.63
CA ARG A 229 -23.19 -10.25 -16.84
C ARG A 229 -23.24 -11.44 -17.81
N ASP A 230 -22.10 -12.06 -18.08
CA ASP A 230 -21.99 -13.19 -19.01
C ASP A 230 -22.76 -14.42 -18.50
N ALA A 231 -22.77 -14.65 -17.19
CA ALA A 231 -23.59 -15.72 -16.57
C ALA A 231 -25.10 -15.46 -16.70
N LEU A 232 -25.54 -14.20 -16.59
CA LEU A 232 -26.97 -13.85 -16.65
C LEU A 232 -27.49 -13.79 -18.07
N TYR A 233 -26.72 -13.33 -19.03
CA TYR A 233 -27.17 -13.10 -20.41
C TYR A 233 -26.72 -14.17 -21.39
N GLY A 234 -26.07 -15.23 -20.94
CA GLY A 234 -25.75 -16.39 -21.75
C GLY A 234 -24.86 -16.10 -22.95
N THR A 235 -24.01 -15.06 -22.88
CA THR A 235 -22.99 -14.81 -23.90
C THR A 235 -21.85 -15.83 -23.73
N GLY A 236 -22.22 -17.12 -23.80
CA GLY A 236 -21.25 -18.22 -23.80
C GLY A 236 -20.36 -18.08 -25.04
N ARG A 237 -19.06 -17.86 -24.78
CA ARG A 237 -18.02 -18.21 -25.73
C ARG A 237 -17.68 -19.68 -25.58
#